data_1d30185f2c45ddd7ece271b7059876a2
#
_entry.id   1d30185f2c45ddd7ece271b7059876a2
#
_cell.length_a   1.000
_cell.length_b   1.000
_cell.length_c   1.000
_cell.angle_alpha   90.00
_cell.angle_beta   90.00
_cell.angle_gamma   90.00
#
_symmetry.space_group_name_H-M   'P 1'
#
loop_
_entity.id
_entity.type
_entity.pdbx_description
1 polymer ?
#
loop_
_entity_poly.entity_id
_entity_poly.type
_entity_poly.pdbx_seq_one_letter_code
_entity_poly.pdbx_strand_id
1 'polypeptide(L)'
;MASMISDAIIGKNLGWKFEYLTGGYANYPIDEIKEIAKNISMVYGEKIWINLGILEEKDMDKLKPYVKGICASIETVEEKLHNSLCPDKSIKPYSEMLKLAKKKGFKTSITIVIGIGEKKEDINLLFDFIKEHKIDKITFYALKPVKGTEFENVNSPNCEYYSWWIKKTREKFPNLGIIAGLTPKKVDYVKSILEAGADTLTKFPSIRLFNSEKAKSIEKQAESANRKLEGSLTKLPNIDWDKEVEKLDIDDETKKTVKEKLNQALIRMSSKKLS
;
A
#
# COMPACT_ATOMS: atom_id res chain seq x y z
N MET A 1 -4.81 -18.24 3.28
CA MET A 1 -6.13 -17.70 2.89
C MET A 1 -6.89 -17.13 4.09
N ALA A 2 -7.33 -17.92 5.06
CA ALA A 2 -8.19 -17.48 6.17
C ALA A 2 -7.67 -16.26 6.96
N SER A 3 -6.35 -16.18 7.24
CA SER A 3 -5.77 -15.00 7.92
C SER A 3 -5.90 -13.72 7.10
N MET A 4 -5.73 -13.78 5.77
CA MET A 4 -5.88 -12.61 4.89
C MET A 4 -7.34 -12.14 4.84
N ILE A 5 -8.28 -13.07 4.80
CA ILE A 5 -9.72 -12.75 4.85
C ILE A 5 -10.07 -12.10 6.20
N SER A 6 -9.58 -12.66 7.32
CA SER A 6 -9.77 -12.10 8.66
C SER A 6 -9.23 -10.66 8.75
N ASP A 7 -8.01 -10.43 8.28
CA ASP A 7 -7.39 -9.10 8.27
C ASP A 7 -8.16 -8.11 7.37
N ALA A 8 -8.68 -8.60 6.23
CA ALA A 8 -9.53 -7.81 5.34
C ALA A 8 -10.86 -7.41 6.00
N ILE A 9 -11.51 -8.33 6.73
CA ILE A 9 -12.75 -8.05 7.48
C ILE A 9 -12.48 -6.98 8.54
N ILE A 10 -11.39 -7.11 9.31
CA ILE A 10 -11.00 -6.11 10.30
C ILE A 10 -10.77 -4.76 9.62
N GLY A 11 -9.95 -4.73 8.57
CA GLY A 11 -9.62 -3.49 7.86
C GLY A 11 -10.85 -2.78 7.32
N LYS A 12 -11.75 -3.50 6.65
CA LYS A 12 -13.00 -2.95 6.12
C LYS A 12 -13.85 -2.33 7.23
N ASN A 13 -14.09 -3.06 8.30
CA ASN A 13 -14.98 -2.60 9.38
C ASN A 13 -14.37 -1.49 10.25
N LEU A 14 -13.04 -1.33 10.21
CA LEU A 14 -12.34 -0.19 10.78
C LEU A 14 -12.24 1.01 9.82
N GLY A 15 -12.80 0.92 8.60
CA GLY A 15 -12.75 1.96 7.60
C GLY A 15 -11.40 2.10 6.89
N TRP A 16 -10.50 1.10 7.03
CA TRP A 16 -9.22 1.12 6.34
C TRP A 16 -9.38 0.75 4.87
N LYS A 17 -8.66 1.45 4.01
CA LYS A 17 -8.60 1.10 2.58
C LYS A 17 -7.65 -0.06 2.37
N PHE A 18 -8.00 -0.95 1.44
CA PHE A 18 -7.08 -1.97 0.95
C PHE A 18 -6.15 -1.34 -0.10
N GLU A 19 -4.87 -1.26 0.22
CA GLU A 19 -3.91 -0.59 -0.66
C GLU A 19 -3.51 -1.48 -1.83
N TYR A 20 -2.80 -2.57 -1.54
CA TYR A 20 -2.34 -3.55 -2.54
C TYR A 20 -2.33 -4.96 -1.95
N LEU A 21 -2.73 -5.94 -2.76
CA LEU A 21 -2.28 -7.31 -2.59
C LEU A 21 -0.85 -7.38 -3.11
N THR A 22 0.11 -7.58 -2.23
CA THR A 22 1.52 -7.66 -2.58
C THR A 22 2.04 -9.07 -2.41
N GLY A 23 2.92 -9.50 -3.31
CA GLY A 23 3.65 -10.77 -3.24
C GLY A 23 5.06 -10.61 -3.78
N GLY A 24 5.94 -11.56 -3.49
CA GLY A 24 7.24 -11.63 -4.16
C GLY A 24 7.06 -11.92 -5.65
N TYR A 25 8.01 -11.48 -6.47
CA TYR A 25 8.01 -11.74 -7.90
C TYR A 25 7.93 -13.27 -8.17
N ALA A 26 6.93 -13.68 -8.96
CA ALA A 26 6.70 -15.06 -9.38
C ALA A 26 6.62 -16.14 -8.26
N ASN A 27 6.36 -15.75 -7.01
CA ASN A 27 6.37 -16.68 -5.88
C ASN A 27 5.09 -17.53 -5.76
N TYR A 28 3.99 -17.11 -6.41
CA TYR A 28 2.71 -17.78 -6.30
C TYR A 28 2.06 -18.00 -7.67
N PRO A 29 1.41 -19.16 -7.90
CA PRO A 29 0.62 -19.37 -9.09
C PRO A 29 -0.49 -18.33 -9.24
N ILE A 30 -0.73 -17.87 -10.47
CA ILE A 30 -1.69 -16.79 -10.74
C ILE A 30 -3.11 -17.16 -10.31
N ASP A 31 -3.47 -18.44 -10.34
CA ASP A 31 -4.80 -18.92 -9.95
C ASP A 31 -4.99 -18.83 -8.41
N GLU A 32 -3.94 -19.04 -7.61
CA GLU A 32 -3.99 -18.78 -6.16
C GLU A 32 -4.15 -17.29 -5.87
N ILE A 33 -3.41 -16.44 -6.58
CA ILE A 33 -3.53 -14.98 -6.47
C ILE A 33 -4.94 -14.53 -6.84
N LYS A 34 -5.53 -15.11 -7.88
CA LYS A 34 -6.89 -14.84 -8.30
C LYS A 34 -7.90 -15.18 -7.20
N GLU A 35 -7.77 -16.33 -6.54
CA GLU A 35 -8.66 -16.69 -5.43
C GLU A 35 -8.49 -15.77 -4.22
N ILE A 36 -7.25 -15.36 -3.90
CA ILE A 36 -7.02 -14.36 -2.85
C ILE A 36 -7.66 -13.02 -3.23
N ALA A 37 -7.47 -12.55 -4.46
CA ALA A 37 -8.03 -11.29 -4.93
C ALA A 37 -9.57 -11.32 -4.94
N LYS A 38 -10.18 -12.45 -5.34
CA LYS A 38 -11.62 -12.69 -5.27
C LYS A 38 -12.14 -12.52 -3.84
N ASN A 39 -11.56 -13.22 -2.88
CA ASN A 39 -12.02 -13.19 -1.50
C ASN A 39 -11.86 -11.80 -0.88
N ILE A 40 -10.73 -11.12 -1.11
CA ILE A 40 -10.53 -9.75 -0.58
C ILE A 40 -11.48 -8.77 -1.24
N SER A 41 -11.68 -8.85 -2.56
CA SER A 41 -12.62 -7.98 -3.28
C SER A 41 -14.07 -8.19 -2.82
N MET A 42 -14.45 -9.42 -2.49
CA MET A 42 -15.75 -9.75 -1.90
C MET A 42 -15.91 -9.11 -0.52
N VAL A 43 -14.91 -9.22 0.35
CA VAL A 43 -14.94 -8.57 1.67
C VAL A 43 -15.13 -7.06 1.54
N TYR A 44 -14.35 -6.39 0.68
CA TYR A 44 -14.42 -4.94 0.52
C TYR A 44 -15.62 -4.46 -0.33
N GLY A 45 -16.26 -5.35 -1.08
CA GLY A 45 -17.32 -5.00 -2.02
C GLY A 45 -16.83 -4.20 -3.24
N GLU A 46 -15.52 -4.23 -3.50
CA GLU A 46 -14.89 -3.54 -4.63
C GLU A 46 -13.65 -4.30 -5.15
N LYS A 47 -13.31 -4.07 -6.41
CA LYS A 47 -12.05 -4.59 -6.97
C LYS A 47 -10.84 -3.98 -6.27
N ILE A 48 -9.78 -4.77 -6.11
CA ILE A 48 -8.58 -4.40 -5.38
C ILE A 48 -7.43 -3.95 -6.31
N TRP A 49 -6.35 -3.46 -5.72
CA TRP A 49 -5.08 -3.21 -6.37
C TRP A 49 -4.10 -4.35 -6.08
N ILE A 50 -3.21 -4.62 -7.03
CA ILE A 50 -2.15 -5.62 -6.88
C ILE A 50 -0.77 -5.03 -7.18
N ASN A 51 0.25 -5.60 -6.54
CA ASN A 51 1.67 -5.31 -6.75
C ASN A 51 2.46 -6.63 -6.67
N LEU A 52 2.60 -7.31 -7.81
CA LEU A 52 3.09 -8.70 -7.91
C LEU A 52 4.29 -8.84 -8.86
N GLY A 53 4.91 -7.73 -9.25
CA GLY A 53 5.93 -7.73 -10.30
C GLY A 53 5.30 -7.64 -11.69
N ILE A 54 6.00 -8.21 -12.69
CA ILE A 54 5.55 -8.16 -14.09
C ILE A 54 4.47 -9.22 -14.31
N LEU A 55 3.35 -8.80 -14.92
CA LEU A 55 2.24 -9.65 -15.29
C LEU A 55 2.15 -9.74 -16.82
N GLU A 56 1.95 -10.94 -17.31
CA GLU A 56 1.64 -11.19 -18.72
C GLU A 56 0.17 -10.87 -19.01
N GLU A 57 -0.14 -10.70 -20.29
CA GLU A 57 -1.51 -10.39 -20.74
C GLU A 57 -2.55 -11.41 -20.26
N LYS A 58 -2.24 -12.70 -20.36
CA LYS A 58 -3.10 -13.78 -19.88
C LYS A 58 -3.40 -13.72 -18.39
N ASP A 59 -2.43 -13.28 -17.59
CA ASP A 59 -2.58 -13.15 -16.14
C ASP A 59 -3.46 -11.96 -15.78
N MET A 60 -3.29 -10.85 -16.51
CA MET A 60 -4.16 -9.69 -16.37
C MET A 60 -5.63 -10.04 -16.67
N ASP A 61 -5.88 -10.84 -17.71
CA ASP A 61 -7.24 -11.27 -18.07
C ASP A 61 -7.89 -12.12 -16.96
N LYS A 62 -7.14 -13.04 -16.36
CA LYS A 62 -7.61 -13.84 -15.23
C LYS A 62 -7.96 -12.99 -14.00
N LEU A 63 -7.20 -11.90 -13.77
CA LEU A 63 -7.35 -11.05 -12.59
C LEU A 63 -8.40 -9.94 -12.76
N LYS A 64 -8.76 -9.59 -13.99
CA LYS A 64 -9.65 -8.46 -14.31
C LYS A 64 -11.02 -8.45 -13.60
N PRO A 65 -11.65 -9.59 -13.29
CA PRO A 65 -12.90 -9.60 -12.52
C PRO A 65 -12.76 -9.01 -11.11
N TYR A 66 -11.60 -9.14 -10.46
CA TYR A 66 -11.36 -8.82 -9.06
C TYR A 66 -10.36 -7.68 -8.84
N VAL A 67 -9.62 -7.31 -9.88
CA VAL A 67 -8.55 -6.30 -9.83
C VAL A 67 -8.92 -5.08 -10.63
N LYS A 68 -8.81 -3.90 -10.02
CA LYS A 68 -9.03 -2.59 -10.66
C LYS A 68 -7.74 -1.90 -11.11
N GLY A 69 -6.60 -2.28 -10.53
CA GLY A 69 -5.35 -1.60 -10.83
C GLY A 69 -4.10 -2.43 -10.54
N ILE A 70 -3.06 -2.16 -11.31
CA ILE A 70 -1.77 -2.83 -11.28
C ILE A 70 -0.70 -1.82 -10.88
N CYS A 71 0.17 -2.21 -9.95
CA CYS A 71 1.28 -1.41 -9.48
C CYS A 71 2.61 -1.96 -10.02
N ALA A 72 3.47 -1.06 -10.49
CA ALA A 72 4.85 -1.34 -10.82
C ALA A 72 5.78 -0.79 -9.73
N SER A 73 6.54 -1.66 -9.06
CA SER A 73 7.59 -1.25 -8.12
C SER A 73 8.84 -0.93 -8.91
N ILE A 74 9.04 0.36 -9.21
CA ILE A 74 10.19 0.82 -10.03
C ILE A 74 11.30 1.49 -9.22
N GLU A 75 11.10 1.68 -7.93
CA GLU A 75 12.01 2.24 -6.92
C GLU A 75 12.49 3.66 -7.25
N THR A 76 13.03 3.90 -8.44
CA THR A 76 13.40 5.22 -8.97
C THR A 76 13.21 5.27 -10.49
N VAL A 77 12.98 6.45 -11.03
CA VAL A 77 12.84 6.70 -12.49
C VAL A 77 14.16 7.15 -13.13
N GLU A 78 15.18 7.49 -12.34
CA GLU A 78 16.52 7.79 -12.86
C GLU A 78 17.19 6.48 -13.26
N GLU A 79 17.42 6.31 -14.58
CA GLU A 79 17.81 5.02 -15.16
C GLU A 79 19.17 4.51 -14.67
N LYS A 80 20.15 5.39 -14.50
CA LYS A 80 21.49 4.98 -14.04
C LYS A 80 21.44 4.53 -12.59
N LEU A 81 20.72 5.27 -11.74
CA LEU A 81 20.51 4.92 -10.34
C LEU A 81 19.73 3.61 -10.25
N HIS A 82 18.66 3.47 -11.04
CA HIS A 82 17.86 2.24 -11.07
C HIS A 82 18.72 1.02 -11.43
N ASN A 83 19.48 1.10 -12.51
CA ASN A 83 20.35 0.00 -12.97
C ASN A 83 21.45 -0.36 -11.98
N SER A 84 21.94 0.60 -11.18
CA SER A 84 22.91 0.33 -10.13
C SER A 84 22.28 -0.39 -8.92
N LEU A 85 21.03 -0.05 -8.57
CA LEU A 85 20.34 -0.61 -7.40
C LEU A 85 19.57 -1.89 -7.68
N CYS A 86 19.09 -2.03 -8.91
CA CYS A 86 18.25 -3.14 -9.34
C CYS A 86 18.75 -3.75 -10.66
N PRO A 87 20.00 -4.27 -10.73
CA PRO A 87 20.63 -4.70 -11.99
C PRO A 87 19.83 -5.79 -12.72
N ASP A 88 19.13 -6.64 -11.96
CA ASP A 88 18.32 -7.74 -12.52
C ASP A 88 16.85 -7.34 -12.79
N LYS A 89 16.50 -6.06 -12.63
CA LYS A 89 15.12 -5.57 -12.71
C LYS A 89 15.05 -4.28 -13.53
N SER A 90 15.19 -4.37 -14.85
CA SER A 90 15.12 -3.17 -15.69
C SER A 90 13.73 -2.51 -15.67
N ILE A 91 13.67 -1.18 -15.90
CA ILE A 91 12.41 -0.41 -15.92
C ILE A 91 11.57 -0.76 -17.15
N LYS A 92 12.18 -1.09 -18.29
CA LYS A 92 11.50 -1.28 -19.57
C LYS A 92 10.33 -2.28 -19.52
N PRO A 93 10.47 -3.52 -18.97
CA PRO A 93 9.34 -4.46 -18.87
C PRO A 93 8.19 -3.91 -18.01
N TYR A 94 8.48 -3.14 -16.96
CA TYR A 94 7.45 -2.50 -16.14
C TYR A 94 6.73 -1.39 -16.90
N SER A 95 7.44 -0.61 -17.70
CA SER A 95 6.88 0.40 -18.60
C SER A 95 5.92 -0.24 -19.61
N GLU A 96 6.33 -1.33 -20.25
CA GLU A 96 5.50 -2.10 -21.19
C GLU A 96 4.26 -2.67 -20.51
N MET A 97 4.42 -3.25 -19.31
CA MET A 97 3.30 -3.76 -18.50
C MET A 97 2.29 -2.65 -18.15
N LEU A 98 2.74 -1.46 -17.75
CA LEU A 98 1.86 -0.34 -17.45
C LEU A 98 1.05 0.12 -18.68
N LYS A 99 1.70 0.17 -19.86
CA LYS A 99 1.02 0.49 -21.13
C LYS A 99 -0.03 -0.56 -21.49
N LEU A 100 0.31 -1.84 -21.32
CA LEU A 100 -0.62 -2.95 -21.56
C LEU A 100 -1.80 -2.91 -20.56
N ALA A 101 -1.52 -2.69 -19.28
CA ALA A 101 -2.54 -2.57 -18.24
C ALA A 101 -3.55 -1.46 -18.57
N LYS A 102 -3.08 -0.29 -19.00
CA LYS A 102 -3.95 0.81 -19.48
C LYS A 102 -4.81 0.38 -20.66
N LYS A 103 -4.21 -0.24 -21.67
CA LYS A 103 -4.93 -0.73 -22.86
C LYS A 103 -6.04 -1.71 -22.49
N LYS A 104 -5.82 -2.54 -21.45
CA LYS A 104 -6.81 -3.47 -20.92
C LYS A 104 -7.82 -2.84 -19.95
N GLY A 105 -7.73 -1.53 -19.69
CA GLY A 105 -8.67 -0.79 -18.84
C GLY A 105 -8.39 -0.92 -17.33
N PHE A 106 -7.18 -1.32 -16.94
CA PHE A 106 -6.75 -1.21 -15.55
C PHE A 106 -6.30 0.22 -15.22
N LYS A 107 -6.45 0.59 -13.95
CA LYS A 107 -5.71 1.70 -13.37
C LYS A 107 -4.26 1.31 -13.16
N THR A 108 -3.36 2.29 -13.14
CA THR A 108 -1.93 2.05 -12.98
C THR A 108 -1.36 2.81 -11.80
N SER A 109 -0.40 2.20 -11.13
CA SER A 109 0.32 2.81 -10.01
C SER A 109 1.80 2.48 -10.10
N ILE A 110 2.61 3.31 -9.46
CA ILE A 110 4.05 3.06 -9.25
C ILE A 110 4.43 3.23 -7.80
N THR A 111 5.53 2.59 -7.39
CA THR A 111 6.18 2.87 -6.11
C THR A 111 7.56 3.45 -6.33
N ILE A 112 7.88 4.47 -5.54
CA ILE A 112 9.16 5.18 -5.54
C ILE A 112 9.73 5.15 -4.13
N VAL A 113 11.02 4.91 -3.99
CA VAL A 113 11.74 4.99 -2.71
C VAL A 113 12.57 6.28 -2.68
N ILE A 114 12.40 7.06 -1.63
CA ILE A 114 13.14 8.30 -1.41
C ILE A 114 14.27 8.05 -0.41
N GLY A 115 15.48 8.53 -0.72
CA GLY A 115 16.69 8.38 0.07
C GLY A 115 17.63 7.30 -0.40
N ILE A 116 17.47 6.81 -1.64
CA ILE A 116 18.30 5.77 -2.25
C ILE A 116 19.41 6.35 -3.16
N GLY A 117 19.55 7.68 -3.22
CA GLY A 117 20.57 8.36 -4.02
C GLY A 117 20.00 9.30 -5.10
N GLU A 118 18.69 9.40 -5.19
CA GLU A 118 18.00 10.34 -6.07
C GLU A 118 18.28 11.81 -5.69
N LYS A 119 18.19 12.70 -6.66
CA LYS A 119 18.37 14.14 -6.51
C LYS A 119 17.03 14.87 -6.70
N LYS A 120 16.92 16.08 -6.18
CA LYS A 120 15.70 16.91 -6.35
C LYS A 120 15.38 17.17 -7.83
N GLU A 121 16.40 17.25 -8.67
CA GLU A 121 16.29 17.47 -10.12
C GLU A 121 15.58 16.31 -10.83
N ASP A 122 15.67 15.08 -10.28
CA ASP A 122 15.05 13.86 -10.83
C ASP A 122 13.52 13.92 -10.74
N ILE A 123 12.95 14.90 -10.04
CA ILE A 123 11.51 15.13 -9.98
C ILE A 123 10.91 15.34 -11.39
N ASN A 124 11.66 15.93 -12.30
CA ASN A 124 11.20 16.13 -13.67
C ASN A 124 11.08 14.81 -14.43
N LEU A 125 12.02 13.88 -14.22
CA LEU A 125 11.95 12.52 -14.78
C LEU A 125 10.71 11.79 -14.24
N LEU A 126 10.42 11.95 -12.94
CA LEU A 126 9.21 11.39 -12.35
C LEU A 126 7.93 11.98 -12.97
N PHE A 127 7.89 13.28 -13.19
CA PHE A 127 6.74 13.93 -13.82
C PHE A 127 6.51 13.46 -15.26
N ASP A 128 7.58 13.27 -16.01
CA ASP A 128 7.49 12.77 -17.38
C ASP A 128 7.06 11.31 -17.41
N PHE A 129 7.57 10.47 -16.50
CA PHE A 129 7.13 9.09 -16.36
C PHE A 129 5.63 8.98 -16.00
N ILE A 130 5.16 9.80 -15.04
CA ILE A 130 3.73 9.85 -14.65
C ILE A 130 2.85 10.22 -15.87
N LYS A 131 3.25 11.21 -16.66
CA LYS A 131 2.51 11.65 -17.85
C LYS A 131 2.50 10.57 -18.94
N GLU A 132 3.68 10.06 -19.30
CA GLU A 132 3.83 9.05 -20.34
C GLU A 132 2.96 7.82 -20.10
N HIS A 133 2.98 7.32 -18.86
CA HIS A 133 2.26 6.10 -18.48
C HIS A 133 0.85 6.37 -17.93
N LYS A 134 0.41 7.63 -17.91
CA LYS A 134 -0.92 8.04 -17.40
C LYS A 134 -1.20 7.43 -16.04
N ILE A 135 -0.24 7.57 -15.11
CA ILE A 135 -0.30 6.98 -13.78
C ILE A 135 -1.48 7.56 -12.99
N ASP A 136 -2.30 6.70 -12.38
CA ASP A 136 -3.45 7.12 -11.56
C ASP A 136 -3.09 7.30 -10.09
N LYS A 137 -2.03 6.59 -9.62
CA LYS A 137 -1.65 6.60 -8.22
C LYS A 137 -0.14 6.38 -8.06
N ILE A 138 0.47 7.04 -7.08
CA ILE A 138 1.87 6.85 -6.72
C ILE A 138 2.01 6.57 -5.22
N THR A 139 2.91 5.67 -4.87
CA THR A 139 3.30 5.45 -3.47
C THR A 139 4.76 5.86 -3.28
N PHE A 140 5.00 6.80 -2.38
CA PHE A 140 6.33 7.15 -1.93
C PHE A 140 6.67 6.35 -0.68
N TYR A 141 7.83 5.72 -0.68
CA TYR A 141 8.43 5.10 0.50
C TYR A 141 9.67 5.87 0.91
N ALA A 142 9.84 6.09 2.21
CA ALA A 142 11.12 6.57 2.74
C ALA A 142 12.05 5.36 2.94
N LEU A 143 13.29 5.45 2.49
CA LEU A 143 14.31 4.42 2.71
C LEU A 143 14.33 4.02 4.18
N LYS A 144 14.28 2.72 4.42
CA LYS A 144 14.53 2.10 5.72
C LYS A 144 15.81 1.31 5.61
N PRO A 145 16.91 1.74 6.24
CA PRO A 145 18.16 0.99 6.28
C PRO A 145 17.94 -0.42 6.80
N VAL A 146 18.55 -1.40 6.13
CA VAL A 146 18.48 -2.81 6.51
C VAL A 146 19.90 -3.33 6.67
N LYS A 147 20.16 -4.00 7.79
CA LYS A 147 21.44 -4.62 8.08
C LYS A 147 21.81 -5.63 7.00
N GLY A 148 23.08 -5.64 6.57
CA GLY A 148 23.58 -6.52 5.52
C GLY A 148 23.31 -6.05 4.09
N THR A 149 22.72 -4.85 3.90
CA THR A 149 22.58 -4.23 2.58
C THR A 149 23.53 -3.04 2.44
N GLU A 150 23.74 -2.58 1.21
CA GLU A 150 24.53 -1.35 0.92
C GLU A 150 23.95 -0.11 1.63
N PHE A 151 22.67 -0.13 2.01
CA PHE A 151 21.99 0.93 2.72
C PHE A 151 22.06 0.82 4.25
N GLU A 152 22.77 -0.15 4.82
CA GLU A 152 22.81 -0.38 6.28
C GLU A 152 23.16 0.88 7.06
N ASN A 153 24.12 1.66 6.55
CA ASN A 153 24.64 2.88 7.19
C ASN A 153 24.11 4.17 6.56
N VAL A 154 23.16 4.08 5.63
CA VAL A 154 22.55 5.26 4.99
C VAL A 154 21.41 5.78 5.86
N ASN A 155 21.40 7.07 6.16
CA ASN A 155 20.32 7.67 6.90
C ASN A 155 19.02 7.69 6.09
N SER A 156 17.92 7.31 6.71
CA SER A 156 16.59 7.57 6.13
C SER A 156 16.41 9.04 5.83
N PRO A 157 15.69 9.42 4.76
CA PRO A 157 15.41 10.82 4.45
C PRO A 157 14.71 11.50 5.64
N ASN A 158 15.04 12.76 5.89
CA ASN A 158 14.34 13.57 6.88
C ASN A 158 12.92 13.94 6.40
N CYS A 159 12.12 14.47 7.30
CA CYS A 159 10.73 14.81 7.04
C CYS A 159 10.58 15.85 5.92
N GLU A 160 11.42 16.87 5.92
CA GLU A 160 11.39 17.95 4.94
C GLU A 160 11.64 17.43 3.51
N TYR A 161 12.72 16.66 3.32
CA TYR A 161 13.07 16.10 2.01
C TYR A 161 12.00 15.14 1.51
N TYR A 162 11.48 14.28 2.38
CA TYR A 162 10.43 13.33 2.02
C TYR A 162 9.12 14.04 1.65
N SER A 163 8.70 15.01 2.46
CA SER A 163 7.48 15.80 2.20
C SER A 163 7.61 16.68 0.95
N TRP A 164 8.82 17.14 0.61
CA TRP A 164 9.08 17.91 -0.59
C TRP A 164 8.69 17.13 -1.87
N TRP A 165 9.04 15.84 -1.98
CA TRP A 165 8.66 14.98 -3.11
C TRP A 165 7.16 14.86 -3.25
N ILE A 166 6.46 14.65 -2.16
CA ILE A 166 4.99 14.58 -2.10
C ILE A 166 4.38 15.90 -2.56
N LYS A 167 4.86 17.02 -1.99
CA LYS A 167 4.36 18.35 -2.28
C LYS A 167 4.54 18.73 -3.76
N LYS A 168 5.74 18.52 -4.31
CA LYS A 168 6.02 18.81 -5.72
C LYS A 168 5.19 17.96 -6.66
N THR A 169 4.96 16.71 -6.32
CA THR A 169 4.09 15.83 -7.10
C THR A 169 2.63 16.28 -7.04
N ARG A 170 2.12 16.67 -5.88
CA ARG A 170 0.76 17.21 -5.71
C ARG A 170 0.57 18.53 -6.46
N GLU A 171 1.53 19.44 -6.38
CA GLU A 171 1.50 20.71 -7.11
C GLU A 171 1.40 20.48 -8.63
N LYS A 172 2.11 19.49 -9.16
CA LYS A 172 2.12 19.16 -10.59
C LYS A 172 0.90 18.36 -11.05
N PHE A 173 0.40 17.46 -10.20
CA PHE A 173 -0.70 16.54 -10.49
C PHE A 173 -1.77 16.61 -9.40
N PRO A 174 -2.68 17.59 -9.44
CA PRO A 174 -3.68 17.82 -8.38
C PRO A 174 -4.59 16.62 -8.12
N ASN A 175 -4.87 15.81 -9.12
CA ASN A 175 -5.82 14.68 -9.06
C ASN A 175 -5.13 13.31 -8.96
N LEU A 176 -3.81 13.25 -8.89
CA LEU A 176 -3.08 11.99 -8.73
C LEU A 176 -3.28 11.44 -7.31
N GLY A 177 -3.61 10.16 -7.18
CA GLY A 177 -3.61 9.51 -5.88
C GLY A 177 -2.19 9.43 -5.32
N ILE A 178 -1.93 9.98 -4.12
CA ILE A 178 -0.61 9.96 -3.48
C ILE A 178 -0.69 9.21 -2.16
N ILE A 179 0.08 8.13 -2.06
CA ILE A 179 0.23 7.33 -0.85
C ILE A 179 1.62 7.58 -0.25
N ALA A 180 1.69 7.79 1.06
CA ALA A 180 2.93 7.96 1.79
C ALA A 180 3.21 6.77 2.71
N GLY A 181 4.36 6.12 2.52
CA GLY A 181 4.82 5.01 3.35
C GLY A 181 5.43 5.48 4.65
N LEU A 182 4.82 5.09 5.77
CA LEU A 182 5.19 5.47 7.12
C LEU A 182 5.52 4.25 7.96
N THR A 183 6.78 4.13 8.34
CA THR A 183 7.16 3.14 9.35
C THR A 183 6.79 3.64 10.75
N PRO A 184 6.61 2.73 11.75
CA PRO A 184 6.34 3.15 13.13
C PRO A 184 7.40 4.06 13.77
N LYS A 185 8.60 4.18 13.16
CA LYS A 185 9.65 5.09 13.62
C LYS A 185 9.50 6.53 13.09
N LYS A 186 8.55 6.75 12.15
CA LYS A 186 8.36 8.03 11.45
C LYS A 186 6.93 8.55 11.56
N VAL A 187 6.20 8.15 12.61
CA VAL A 187 4.82 8.62 12.82
C VAL A 187 4.74 10.14 13.03
N ASP A 188 5.81 10.75 13.49
CA ASP A 188 5.98 12.19 13.63
C ASP A 188 5.99 12.97 12.29
N TYR A 189 6.11 12.29 11.16
CA TYR A 189 6.02 12.90 9.82
C TYR A 189 4.58 13.08 9.33
N VAL A 190 3.58 12.46 9.97
CA VAL A 190 2.20 12.40 9.49
C VAL A 190 1.63 13.76 9.14
N LYS A 191 1.74 14.74 10.04
CA LYS A 191 1.25 16.10 9.79
C LYS A 191 1.85 16.67 8.51
N SER A 192 3.17 16.70 8.41
CA SER A 192 3.89 17.30 7.28
C SER A 192 3.57 16.64 5.94
N ILE A 193 3.45 15.31 5.89
CA ILE A 193 3.13 14.60 4.64
C ILE A 193 1.67 14.78 4.22
N LEU A 194 0.74 14.91 5.15
CA LEU A 194 -0.66 15.22 4.85
C LEU A 194 -0.81 16.66 4.37
N GLU A 195 -0.12 17.62 4.99
CA GLU A 195 -0.05 19.03 4.53
C GLU A 195 0.64 19.13 3.15
N ALA A 196 1.61 18.28 2.86
CA ALA A 196 2.24 18.17 1.55
C ALA A 196 1.32 17.60 0.46
N GLY A 197 0.17 17.02 0.83
CA GLY A 197 -0.85 16.56 -0.11
C GLY A 197 -0.93 15.05 -0.28
N ALA A 198 -0.41 14.24 0.63
CA ALA A 198 -0.70 12.81 0.64
C ALA A 198 -2.18 12.54 0.93
N ASP A 199 -2.78 11.59 0.22
CA ASP A 199 -4.16 11.17 0.41
C ASP A 199 -4.28 10.00 1.38
N THR A 200 -3.25 9.16 1.44
CA THR A 200 -3.29 7.88 2.16
C THR A 200 -1.95 7.63 2.84
N LEU A 201 -2.00 7.01 4.02
CA LEU A 201 -0.84 6.54 4.76
C LEU A 201 -0.75 5.01 4.66
N THR A 202 0.46 4.46 4.50
CA THR A 202 0.70 3.02 4.47
C THR A 202 1.94 2.61 5.29
N LYS A 203 2.26 1.30 5.33
CA LYS A 203 3.39 0.71 6.09
C LYS A 203 3.29 0.82 7.61
N PHE A 204 2.22 1.35 8.14
CA PHE A 204 1.94 1.23 9.57
C PHE A 204 1.24 -0.12 9.84
N PRO A 205 1.76 -0.98 10.72
CA PRO A 205 1.16 -2.29 10.99
C PRO A 205 -0.07 -2.15 11.90
N SER A 206 -1.18 -1.68 11.34
CA SER A 206 -2.36 -1.17 12.03
C SER A 206 -3.01 -2.19 12.98
N ILE A 207 -3.13 -3.46 12.59
CA ILE A 207 -3.65 -4.52 13.48
C ILE A 207 -2.71 -4.73 14.68
N ARG A 208 -1.40 -4.83 14.41
CA ARG A 208 -0.40 -5.10 15.46
C ARG A 208 -0.24 -3.92 16.43
N LEU A 209 -0.34 -2.70 15.94
CA LEU A 209 -0.17 -1.47 16.73
C LEU A 209 -1.50 -0.76 17.00
N PHE A 210 -2.61 -1.49 16.90
CA PHE A 210 -3.92 -0.93 17.20
C PHE A 210 -3.96 -0.36 18.62
N ASN A 211 -4.55 0.82 18.77
CA ASN A 211 -4.68 1.56 20.04
C ASN A 211 -3.36 1.85 20.79
N SER A 212 -2.20 1.72 20.12
CA SER A 212 -0.90 2.11 20.68
C SER A 212 -0.72 3.63 20.68
N GLU A 213 0.25 4.15 21.46
CA GLU A 213 0.60 5.57 21.45
C GLU A 213 0.96 6.07 20.04
N LYS A 214 1.57 5.21 19.21
CA LYS A 214 1.85 5.53 17.80
C LYS A 214 0.57 5.66 16.96
N ALA A 215 -0.40 4.80 17.17
CA ALA A 215 -1.70 4.89 16.51
C ALA A 215 -2.43 6.18 16.90
N LYS A 216 -2.46 6.50 18.20
CA LYS A 216 -3.03 7.75 18.74
C LYS A 216 -2.30 8.99 18.19
N SER A 217 -0.97 8.92 18.08
CA SER A 217 -0.16 9.99 17.49
C SER A 217 -0.52 10.24 16.03
N ILE A 218 -0.73 9.18 15.23
CA ILE A 218 -1.16 9.31 13.82
C ILE A 218 -2.50 10.04 13.74
N GLU A 219 -3.50 9.61 14.51
CA GLU A 219 -4.83 10.26 14.51
C GLU A 219 -4.72 11.75 14.92
N LYS A 220 -4.01 12.06 16.01
CA LYS A 220 -3.80 13.43 16.49
C LYS A 220 -3.07 14.32 15.45
N GLN A 221 -2.07 13.80 14.78
CA GLN A 221 -1.34 14.57 13.76
C GLN A 221 -2.19 14.77 12.49
N ALA A 222 -3.02 13.82 12.11
CA ALA A 222 -3.98 14.02 11.02
C ALA A 222 -4.95 15.15 11.35
N GLU A 223 -5.52 15.17 12.55
CA GLU A 223 -6.36 16.28 13.04
C GLU A 223 -5.61 17.62 13.03
N SER A 224 -4.34 17.62 13.46
CA SER A 224 -3.48 18.82 13.44
C SER A 224 -3.14 19.34 12.04
N ALA A 225 -3.27 18.48 11.02
CA ALA A 225 -3.19 18.82 9.60
C ALA A 225 -4.55 19.22 8.99
N ASN A 226 -5.58 19.41 9.81
CA ASN A 226 -6.97 19.63 9.39
C ASN A 226 -7.49 18.50 8.46
N ARG A 227 -7.05 17.27 8.70
CA ARG A 227 -7.47 16.08 7.95
C ARG A 227 -8.13 15.08 8.90
N LYS A 228 -9.19 14.45 8.43
CA LYS A 228 -9.86 13.37 9.15
C LYS A 228 -9.52 12.02 8.49
N LEU A 229 -9.07 11.07 9.29
CA LEU A 229 -8.93 9.70 8.81
C LEU A 229 -10.32 9.09 8.56
N GLU A 230 -10.49 8.38 7.45
CA GLU A 230 -11.75 7.69 7.14
C GLU A 230 -11.99 6.51 8.08
N GLY A 231 -10.93 5.91 8.63
CA GLY A 231 -11.02 4.82 9.59
C GLY A 231 -10.43 5.18 10.94
N SER A 232 -10.51 4.25 11.90
CA SER A 232 -9.91 4.39 13.22
C SER A 232 -8.76 3.44 13.44
N LEU A 233 -7.68 3.94 14.03
CA LEU A 233 -6.54 3.15 14.49
C LEU A 233 -6.63 2.82 15.99
N THR A 234 -7.67 3.30 16.69
CA THR A 234 -7.76 3.27 18.15
C THR A 234 -9.08 2.72 18.68
N LYS A 235 -10.15 2.69 17.87
CA LYS A 235 -11.49 2.31 18.32
C LYS A 235 -12.04 1.18 17.46
N LEU A 236 -12.37 0.05 18.09
CA LEU A 236 -13.11 -1.03 17.43
C LEU A 236 -14.59 -0.63 17.28
N PRO A 237 -15.24 -0.95 16.16
CA PRO A 237 -16.67 -0.78 16.01
C PRO A 237 -17.43 -1.81 16.87
N ASN A 238 -18.59 -1.43 17.38
CA ASN A 238 -19.49 -2.34 18.08
C ASN A 238 -20.38 -3.06 17.07
N ILE A 239 -19.90 -4.16 16.54
CA ILE A 239 -20.56 -4.99 15.53
C ILE A 239 -20.48 -6.47 15.90
N ASP A 240 -21.37 -7.26 15.30
CA ASP A 240 -21.30 -8.71 15.35
C ASP A 240 -20.31 -9.22 14.27
N TRP A 241 -19.10 -9.53 14.70
CA TRP A 241 -18.00 -9.95 13.81
C TRP A 241 -18.27 -11.31 13.14
N ASP A 242 -19.02 -12.20 13.79
CA ASP A 242 -19.37 -13.50 13.22
C ASP A 242 -20.33 -13.33 12.04
N LYS A 243 -21.25 -12.36 12.13
CA LYS A 243 -22.13 -12.03 11.00
C LYS A 243 -21.37 -11.48 9.80
N GLU A 244 -20.25 -10.77 10.00
CA GLU A 244 -19.43 -10.31 8.88
C GLU A 244 -18.80 -11.48 8.11
N VAL A 245 -18.43 -12.57 8.81
CA VAL A 245 -17.93 -13.79 8.18
C VAL A 245 -19.05 -14.54 7.45
N GLU A 246 -20.26 -14.60 8.03
CA GLU A 246 -21.40 -15.29 7.41
C GLU A 246 -21.86 -14.66 6.09
N LYS A 247 -21.59 -13.40 5.85
CA LYS A 247 -21.88 -12.71 4.58
C LYS A 247 -21.03 -13.20 3.40
N LEU A 248 -19.94 -13.92 3.69
CA LEU A 248 -19.01 -14.35 2.65
C LEU A 248 -19.50 -15.63 1.95
N ASP A 249 -19.38 -15.63 0.64
CA ASP A 249 -19.66 -16.81 -0.20
C ASP A 249 -18.41 -17.71 -0.27
N ILE A 250 -18.13 -18.39 0.83
CA ILE A 250 -17.06 -19.36 1.02
C ILE A 250 -17.61 -20.57 1.79
N ASP A 251 -16.92 -21.72 1.72
CA ASP A 251 -17.33 -22.93 2.41
C ASP A 251 -17.29 -22.81 3.96
N ASP A 252 -18.06 -23.64 4.64
CA ASP A 252 -18.25 -23.58 6.09
C ASP A 252 -16.96 -23.87 6.88
N GLU A 253 -16.07 -24.73 6.37
CA GLU A 253 -14.77 -25.02 6.99
C GLU A 253 -13.87 -23.78 6.95
N THR A 254 -13.83 -23.13 5.80
CA THR A 254 -13.12 -21.84 5.66
C THR A 254 -13.72 -20.76 6.55
N LYS A 255 -15.07 -20.63 6.64
CA LYS A 255 -15.72 -19.70 7.56
C LYS A 255 -15.31 -19.94 9.01
N LYS A 256 -15.31 -21.20 9.45
CA LYS A 256 -14.87 -21.55 10.80
C LYS A 256 -13.45 -21.09 11.08
N THR A 257 -12.52 -21.40 10.15
CA THR A 257 -11.12 -21.00 10.27
C THR A 257 -10.95 -19.47 10.29
N VAL A 258 -11.71 -18.75 9.45
CA VAL A 258 -11.71 -17.28 9.42
C VAL A 258 -12.18 -16.72 10.76
N LYS A 259 -13.27 -17.24 11.35
CA LYS A 259 -13.77 -16.81 12.67
C LYS A 259 -12.71 -17.01 13.76
N GLU A 260 -12.03 -18.15 13.77
CA GLU A 260 -10.96 -18.42 14.73
C GLU A 260 -9.82 -17.39 14.61
N LYS A 261 -9.35 -17.10 13.38
CA LYS A 261 -8.30 -16.10 13.14
C LYS A 261 -8.75 -14.69 13.49
N LEU A 262 -9.98 -14.34 13.15
CA LEU A 262 -10.60 -13.06 13.45
C LEU A 262 -10.66 -12.83 14.97
N ASN A 263 -11.18 -13.79 15.74
CA ASN A 263 -11.25 -13.72 17.19
C ASN A 263 -9.85 -13.57 17.84
N GLN A 264 -8.86 -14.34 17.36
CA GLN A 264 -7.48 -14.20 17.82
C GLN A 264 -6.90 -12.80 17.57
N ALA A 265 -7.21 -12.21 16.44
CA ALA A 265 -6.75 -10.84 16.11
C ALA A 265 -7.47 -9.79 16.99
N LEU A 266 -8.79 -9.90 17.14
CA LEU A 266 -9.60 -8.99 17.97
C LEU A 266 -9.20 -9.02 19.45
N ILE A 267 -8.92 -10.20 20.01
CA ILE A 267 -8.41 -10.34 21.37
C ILE A 267 -7.07 -9.59 21.50
N ARG A 268 -6.15 -9.78 20.56
CA ARG A 268 -4.85 -9.07 20.56
C ARG A 268 -5.00 -7.56 20.45
N MET A 269 -5.98 -7.09 19.66
CA MET A 269 -6.25 -5.66 19.50
C MET A 269 -6.88 -5.05 20.77
N SER A 270 -7.74 -5.80 21.47
CA SER A 270 -8.43 -5.38 22.69
C SER A 270 -7.53 -5.46 23.94
N SER A 271 -6.61 -6.43 24.01
CA SER A 271 -5.76 -6.67 25.18
C SER A 271 -4.59 -5.68 25.31
N LYS A 272 -4.27 -4.91 24.27
CA LYS A 272 -3.22 -3.88 24.31
C LYS A 272 -3.72 -2.55 24.91
N LYS A 273 -4.36 -2.61 26.08
CA LYS A 273 -4.40 -1.49 27.00
C LYS A 273 -3.06 -1.50 27.75
N LEU A 274 -2.23 -0.47 27.56
CA LEU A 274 -1.02 -0.17 28.32
C LEU A 274 0.26 -0.97 27.91
N SER A 275 0.98 -0.50 26.92
CA SER A 275 2.45 -0.47 26.98
C SER A 275 2.97 0.65 26.06
#